data_d40a0714684d54a249ce574d98ea2569
#
_entry.id   d40a0714684d54a249ce574d98ea2569
#
_cell.length_a   1.000
_cell.length_b   1.000
_cell.length_c   1.000
_cell.angle_alpha   90.00
_cell.angle_beta   90.00
_cell.angle_gamma   90.00
#
_symmetry.space_group_name_H-M   'P 1'
#
loop_
_entity.id
_entity.type
_entity.pdbx_description
1 polymer ?
#
loop_
_entity_poly.entity_id
_entity_poly.type
_entity_poly.pdbx_seq_one_letter_code
_entity_poly.pdbx_strand_id
1 'polypeptide(L)'
;MTTITKQGQKGNLTKLDLDYEGTKDGEDQVKNYLEIVQQKLGFIPNVLAAFAKFPKQFEGFTKLYNALMLGESGLTKLEREMIAVTVSSENHCFYCLVAHGSAVRELSNDPQLGERIAANFRSAELPKKQEELLNFTKKLTKDPSEIGENDRQKLRDVGYTDRDIWDISAIVGLFNMTNRLASATEMEPNNNYHNLAR
;
A
#
# COMPACT_ATOMS: atom_id res chain seq x y z
N MET A 1 10.19 -9.55 -27.40
CA MET A 1 9.63 -9.67 -26.02
C MET A 1 10.77 -10.00 -25.05
N THR A 2 11.38 -8.97 -24.49
CA THR A 2 12.43 -9.18 -23.49
C THR A 2 11.72 -9.30 -22.15
N THR A 3 11.81 -10.45 -21.55
CA THR A 3 11.15 -10.85 -20.31
C THR A 3 11.58 -9.94 -19.15
N ILE A 4 10.74 -9.00 -18.76
CA ILE A 4 10.92 -8.13 -17.56
C ILE A 4 10.92 -8.94 -16.24
N THR A 5 10.83 -10.25 -16.32
CA THR A 5 10.56 -11.16 -15.21
C THR A 5 11.76 -11.96 -14.69
N LYS A 6 13.01 -11.62 -15.01
CA LYS A 6 14.15 -12.42 -14.55
C LYS A 6 15.25 -11.64 -13.88
N GLN A 7 14.97 -11.08 -12.70
CA GLN A 7 15.99 -10.88 -11.68
C GLN A 7 15.45 -11.36 -10.32
N GLY A 8 15.77 -12.59 -9.97
CA GLY A 8 15.76 -13.07 -8.59
C GLY A 8 14.51 -13.78 -8.04
N GLN A 9 13.43 -13.92 -8.81
CA GLN A 9 12.26 -14.69 -8.33
C GLN A 9 12.00 -15.92 -9.21
N LYS A 10 12.17 -17.10 -8.62
CA LYS A 10 11.66 -18.35 -9.17
C LYS A 10 10.19 -18.46 -8.78
N GLY A 11 9.27 -18.11 -9.69
CA GLY A 11 7.84 -18.27 -9.50
C GLY A 11 7.02 -17.28 -10.32
N ASN A 12 5.77 -17.57 -10.56
CA ASN A 12 4.82 -16.62 -11.14
C ASN A 12 4.52 -15.51 -10.12
N LEU A 13 4.39 -14.26 -10.58
CA LEU A 13 4.02 -13.10 -9.73
C LEU A 13 2.67 -13.29 -9.03
N THR A 14 1.79 -14.04 -9.69
CA THR A 14 0.46 -14.43 -9.24
C THR A 14 0.19 -15.85 -9.69
N LYS A 15 -0.88 -16.47 -9.18
CA LYS A 15 -1.38 -17.79 -9.66
C LYS A 15 -2.20 -17.70 -10.95
N LEU A 16 -2.42 -16.49 -11.45
CA LEU A 16 -3.13 -16.29 -12.72
C LEU A 16 -2.13 -16.30 -13.88
N ASP A 17 -2.54 -16.90 -14.98
CA ASP A 17 -1.84 -16.81 -16.27
C ASP A 17 -2.31 -15.54 -16.98
N LEU A 18 -1.51 -14.47 -16.82
CA LEU A 18 -1.84 -13.15 -17.30
C LEU A 18 -1.02 -12.80 -18.53
N ASP A 19 -1.67 -12.63 -19.66
CA ASP A 19 -1.07 -12.11 -20.87
C ASP A 19 -1.01 -10.58 -20.86
N TYR A 20 -0.11 -10.04 -21.70
CA TYR A 20 -0.05 -8.60 -21.91
C TYR A 20 -1.20 -8.12 -22.80
N GLU A 21 -1.96 -7.15 -22.32
CA GLU A 21 -3.11 -6.56 -23.00
C GLU A 21 -2.88 -5.08 -23.34
N GLY A 22 -1.89 -4.76 -24.14
CA GLY A 22 -1.60 -3.35 -24.44
C GLY A 22 -1.10 -3.11 -25.86
N THR A 23 -1.00 -1.81 -26.17
CA THR A 23 -0.35 -1.31 -27.39
C THR A 23 1.13 -1.08 -27.15
N LYS A 24 1.92 -0.90 -28.22
CA LYS A 24 3.34 -0.58 -28.12
C LYS A 24 3.59 0.70 -27.32
N ASP A 25 2.78 1.73 -27.52
CA ASP A 25 2.90 3.00 -26.76
C ASP A 25 2.62 2.81 -25.26
N GLY A 26 1.65 1.96 -24.91
CA GLY A 26 1.39 1.59 -23.52
C GLY A 26 2.54 0.80 -22.90
N GLU A 27 3.21 -0.06 -23.69
CA GLU A 27 4.39 -0.81 -23.26
C GLU A 27 5.56 0.14 -22.93
N ASP A 28 5.81 1.14 -23.76
CA ASP A 28 6.87 2.11 -23.56
C ASP A 28 6.64 2.98 -22.30
N GLN A 29 5.39 3.40 -22.05
CA GLN A 29 5.03 4.15 -20.83
C GLN A 29 5.23 3.32 -19.56
N VAL A 30 4.78 2.08 -19.56
CA VAL A 30 4.97 1.14 -18.44
C VAL A 30 6.46 0.91 -18.19
N LYS A 31 7.24 0.65 -19.26
CA LYS A 31 8.69 0.42 -19.18
C LYS A 31 9.42 1.61 -18.54
N ASN A 32 9.17 2.83 -19.03
CA ASN A 32 9.79 4.04 -18.50
C ASN A 32 9.49 4.22 -16.99
N TYR A 33 8.25 3.97 -16.58
CA TYR A 33 7.88 4.06 -15.16
C TYR A 33 8.60 3.00 -14.32
N LEU A 34 8.65 1.76 -14.79
CA LEU A 34 9.31 0.67 -14.06
C LEU A 34 10.83 0.87 -13.97
N GLU A 35 11.47 1.46 -14.97
CA GLU A 35 12.89 1.83 -14.92
C GLU A 35 13.17 2.85 -13.80
N ILE A 36 12.30 3.87 -13.65
CA ILE A 36 12.41 4.85 -12.56
C ILE A 36 12.24 4.16 -11.20
N VAL A 37 11.27 3.25 -11.07
CA VAL A 37 11.05 2.50 -9.84
C VAL A 37 12.25 1.62 -9.51
N GLN A 38 12.79 0.90 -10.50
CA GLN A 38 13.99 0.06 -10.35
C GLN A 38 15.20 0.87 -9.88
N GLN A 39 15.38 2.09 -10.41
CA GLN A 39 16.48 2.97 -9.99
C GLN A 39 16.32 3.47 -8.54
N LYS A 40 15.08 3.73 -8.11
CA LYS A 40 14.78 4.25 -6.77
C LYS A 40 14.79 3.19 -5.68
N LEU A 41 14.23 2.01 -5.95
CA LEU A 41 14.03 0.94 -4.97
C LEU A 41 15.06 -0.19 -5.08
N GLY A 42 15.79 -0.27 -6.20
CA GLY A 42 16.69 -1.40 -6.49
C GLY A 42 15.97 -2.66 -6.99
N PHE A 43 14.65 -2.66 -7.03
CA PHE A 43 13.83 -3.76 -7.54
C PHE A 43 12.46 -3.24 -8.02
N ILE A 44 11.75 -4.07 -8.80
CA ILE A 44 10.38 -3.78 -9.23
C ILE A 44 9.41 -4.51 -8.30
N PRO A 45 8.52 -3.78 -7.58
CA PRO A 45 7.44 -4.38 -6.79
C PRO A 45 6.56 -5.31 -7.64
N ASN A 46 6.24 -6.51 -7.12
CA ASN A 46 5.45 -7.49 -7.84
C ASN A 46 4.06 -6.98 -8.23
N VAL A 47 3.45 -6.11 -7.42
CA VAL A 47 2.18 -5.46 -7.77
C VAL A 47 2.31 -4.62 -9.04
N LEU A 48 3.39 -3.88 -9.21
CA LEU A 48 3.64 -3.10 -10.43
C LEU A 48 3.90 -3.99 -11.62
N ALA A 49 4.66 -5.08 -11.45
CA ALA A 49 4.91 -6.04 -12.50
C ALA A 49 3.62 -6.77 -12.94
N ALA A 50 2.69 -7.03 -12.02
CA ALA A 50 1.38 -7.61 -12.35
C ALA A 50 0.50 -6.60 -13.11
N PHE A 51 0.36 -5.36 -12.59
CA PHE A 51 -0.39 -4.31 -13.30
C PHE A 51 0.19 -3.96 -14.67
N ALA A 52 1.51 -4.11 -14.86
CA ALA A 52 2.19 -3.85 -16.13
C ALA A 52 1.64 -4.67 -17.31
N LYS A 53 0.92 -5.76 -17.03
CA LYS A 53 0.20 -6.54 -18.05
C LYS A 53 -0.99 -5.77 -18.66
N PHE A 54 -1.52 -4.79 -17.95
CA PHE A 54 -2.71 -4.01 -18.30
C PHE A 54 -2.39 -2.49 -18.27
N PRO A 55 -1.81 -1.91 -19.33
CA PRO A 55 -1.27 -0.53 -19.31
C PRO A 55 -2.26 0.55 -18.84
N LYS A 56 -3.54 0.45 -19.20
CA LYS A 56 -4.57 1.39 -18.75
C LYS A 56 -4.85 1.29 -17.25
N GLN A 57 -4.87 0.08 -16.72
CA GLN A 57 -5.03 -0.14 -15.26
C GLN A 57 -3.77 0.29 -14.53
N PHE A 58 -2.58 -0.01 -15.09
CA PHE A 58 -1.29 0.43 -14.55
C PHE A 58 -1.23 1.96 -14.43
N GLU A 59 -1.60 2.69 -15.48
CA GLU A 59 -1.64 4.15 -15.47
C GLU A 59 -2.60 4.69 -14.40
N GLY A 60 -3.82 4.18 -14.35
CA GLY A 60 -4.82 4.58 -13.35
C GLY A 60 -4.35 4.32 -11.93
N PHE A 61 -3.83 3.11 -11.68
CA PHE A 61 -3.31 2.71 -10.38
C PHE A 61 -2.12 3.56 -9.94
N THR A 62 -1.12 3.72 -10.80
CA THR A 62 0.10 4.48 -10.44
C THR A 62 -0.17 5.96 -10.24
N LYS A 63 -1.06 6.57 -11.02
CA LYS A 63 -1.48 7.97 -10.81
C LYS A 63 -2.18 8.15 -9.46
N LEU A 64 -3.14 7.27 -9.13
CA LEU A 64 -3.86 7.33 -7.86
C LEU A 64 -2.92 7.05 -6.68
N TYR A 65 -2.10 6.00 -6.78
CA TYR A 65 -1.11 5.66 -5.76
C TYR A 65 -0.14 6.82 -5.48
N ASN A 66 0.43 7.39 -6.54
CA ASN A 66 1.36 8.52 -6.40
C ASN A 66 0.70 9.75 -5.76
N ALA A 67 -0.54 10.06 -6.14
CA ALA A 67 -1.28 11.17 -5.56
C ALA A 67 -1.53 10.98 -4.06
N LEU A 68 -1.96 9.78 -3.65
CA LEU A 68 -2.33 9.48 -2.26
C LEU A 68 -1.12 9.19 -1.37
N MET A 69 -0.13 8.44 -1.86
CA MET A 69 0.98 7.98 -1.03
C MET A 69 2.22 8.88 -1.10
N LEU A 70 2.44 9.58 -2.21
CA LEU A 70 3.64 10.39 -2.45
C LEU A 70 3.35 11.88 -2.63
N GLY A 71 2.10 12.26 -2.95
CA GLY A 71 1.67 13.64 -3.16
C GLY A 71 1.62 14.47 -1.88
N GLU A 72 1.36 15.76 -2.03
CA GLU A 72 1.16 16.69 -0.90
C GLU A 72 -0.12 16.36 -0.13
N SER A 73 -0.03 16.32 1.20
CA SER A 73 -1.12 16.07 2.13
C SER A 73 -0.70 16.48 3.55
N GLY A 74 -1.66 16.73 4.44
CA GLY A 74 -1.39 16.91 5.87
C GLY A 74 -0.95 15.63 6.59
N LEU A 75 -1.09 14.46 5.94
CA LEU A 75 -0.60 13.19 6.47
C LEU A 75 0.89 13.02 6.20
N THR A 76 1.65 12.62 7.21
CA THR A 76 3.05 12.20 7.02
C THR A 76 3.13 10.92 6.19
N LYS A 77 4.29 10.66 5.56
CA LYS A 77 4.52 9.39 4.85
C LYS A 77 4.36 8.19 5.77
N LEU A 78 4.83 8.29 7.00
CA LEU A 78 4.66 7.24 8.00
C LEU A 78 3.18 6.94 8.29
N GLU A 79 2.36 7.96 8.53
CA GLU A 79 0.92 7.78 8.77
C GLU A 79 0.21 7.09 7.60
N ARG A 80 0.57 7.43 6.36
CA ARG A 80 0.00 6.76 5.16
C ARG A 80 0.36 5.27 5.11
N GLU A 81 1.60 4.92 5.43
CA GLU A 81 2.04 3.52 5.49
C GLU A 81 1.43 2.78 6.70
N MET A 82 1.23 3.44 7.84
CA MET A 82 0.51 2.89 8.98
C MET A 82 -0.95 2.57 8.64
N ILE A 83 -1.64 3.44 7.86
CA ILE A 83 -2.98 3.16 7.31
C ILE A 83 -2.92 1.90 6.43
N ALA A 84 -1.95 1.82 5.52
CA ALA A 84 -1.78 0.67 4.62
C ALA A 84 -1.63 -0.64 5.39
N VAL A 85 -0.76 -0.67 6.41
CA VAL A 85 -0.55 -1.86 7.26
C VAL A 85 -1.82 -2.22 8.03
N THR A 86 -2.53 -1.23 8.60
CA THR A 86 -3.76 -1.48 9.36
C THR A 86 -4.86 -2.05 8.47
N VAL A 87 -5.10 -1.49 7.28
CA VAL A 87 -6.06 -2.06 6.30
C VAL A 87 -5.66 -3.48 5.93
N SER A 88 -4.37 -3.71 5.68
CA SER A 88 -3.86 -5.02 5.27
C SER A 88 -3.92 -6.06 6.38
N SER A 89 -3.80 -5.65 7.65
CA SER A 89 -3.99 -6.50 8.82
C SER A 89 -5.44 -6.97 8.92
N GLU A 90 -6.40 -6.07 8.82
CA GLU A 90 -7.82 -6.41 8.88
C GLU A 90 -8.27 -7.30 7.69
N ASN A 91 -7.66 -7.12 6.51
CA ASN A 91 -7.91 -7.93 5.32
C ASN A 91 -7.03 -9.20 5.22
N HIS A 92 -6.11 -9.42 6.16
CA HIS A 92 -5.15 -10.53 6.17
C HIS A 92 -4.33 -10.66 4.87
N CYS A 93 -3.96 -9.54 4.26
CA CYS A 93 -3.21 -9.51 2.99
C CYS A 93 -1.71 -9.65 3.24
N PHE A 94 -1.17 -10.86 3.06
CA PHE A 94 0.25 -11.14 3.32
C PHE A 94 1.19 -10.26 2.48
N TYR A 95 0.94 -10.14 1.17
CA TYR A 95 1.73 -9.28 0.27
C TYR A 95 1.87 -7.86 0.84
N CYS A 96 0.72 -7.24 1.16
CA CYS A 96 0.68 -5.85 1.59
C CYS A 96 1.26 -5.65 2.99
N LEU A 97 1.06 -6.61 3.91
CA LEU A 97 1.68 -6.58 5.24
C LEU A 97 3.21 -6.58 5.15
N VAL A 98 3.78 -7.39 4.27
CA VAL A 98 5.24 -7.46 4.07
C VAL A 98 5.76 -6.18 3.42
N ALA A 99 5.13 -5.71 2.35
CA ALA A 99 5.57 -4.53 1.59
C ALA A 99 5.46 -3.24 2.43
N HIS A 100 4.28 -2.94 2.96
CA HIS A 100 4.03 -1.71 3.71
C HIS A 100 4.58 -1.76 5.14
N GLY A 101 4.67 -2.94 5.75
CA GLY A 101 5.37 -3.15 7.01
C GLY A 101 6.86 -2.79 6.90
N SER A 102 7.51 -3.07 5.76
CA SER A 102 8.89 -2.65 5.51
C SER A 102 9.04 -1.13 5.43
N ALA A 103 8.09 -0.46 4.78
CA ALA A 103 8.08 1.00 4.70
C ALA A 103 7.83 1.66 6.06
N VAL A 104 6.96 1.08 6.90
CA VAL A 104 6.77 1.55 8.28
C VAL A 104 8.07 1.45 9.06
N ARG A 105 8.81 0.31 8.98
CA ARG A 105 10.11 0.16 9.66
C ARG A 105 11.12 1.22 9.21
N GLU A 106 11.23 1.43 7.91
CA GLU A 106 12.15 2.41 7.33
C GLU A 106 11.83 3.84 7.76
N LEU A 107 10.55 4.25 7.67
CA LEU A 107 10.12 5.62 7.98
C LEU A 107 10.12 5.94 9.48
N SER A 108 9.92 4.94 10.33
CA SER A 108 9.91 5.12 11.78
C SER A 108 11.26 4.95 12.45
N ASN A 109 12.26 4.36 11.77
CA ASN A 109 13.48 3.84 12.38
C ASN A 109 13.22 2.82 13.52
N ASP A 110 12.05 2.20 13.53
CA ASP A 110 11.70 1.15 14.50
C ASP A 110 11.44 -0.17 13.76
N PRO A 111 12.31 -1.17 13.91
CA PRO A 111 12.19 -2.45 13.22
C PRO A 111 10.96 -3.26 13.66
N GLN A 112 10.32 -2.91 14.78
CA GLN A 112 9.19 -3.63 15.34
C GLN A 112 7.84 -2.95 15.06
N LEU A 113 7.81 -1.64 14.75
CA LEU A 113 6.55 -0.89 14.64
C LEU A 113 5.61 -1.48 13.59
N GLY A 114 6.11 -1.84 12.40
CA GLY A 114 5.30 -2.46 11.36
C GLY A 114 4.67 -3.78 11.80
N GLU A 115 5.40 -4.60 12.54
CA GLU A 115 4.92 -5.89 13.06
C GLU A 115 3.90 -5.71 14.19
N ARG A 116 4.12 -4.73 15.09
CA ARG A 116 3.16 -4.39 16.14
C ARG A 116 1.84 -3.89 15.56
N ILE A 117 1.89 -2.99 14.56
CA ILE A 117 0.68 -2.52 13.87
C ILE A 117 -0.04 -3.68 13.18
N ALA A 118 0.69 -4.54 12.49
CA ALA A 118 0.14 -5.69 11.78
C ALA A 118 -0.55 -6.69 12.72
N ALA A 119 0.03 -6.96 13.89
CA ALA A 119 -0.52 -7.88 14.86
C ALA A 119 -1.66 -7.23 15.70
N ASN A 120 -1.39 -6.07 16.27
CA ASN A 120 -2.33 -5.28 17.06
C ASN A 120 -1.74 -3.88 17.32
N PHE A 121 -2.16 -2.87 16.58
CA PHE A 121 -1.62 -1.52 16.70
C PHE A 121 -1.73 -0.92 18.12
N ARG A 122 -2.67 -1.39 18.96
CA ARG A 122 -2.80 -0.96 20.35
C ARG A 122 -1.60 -1.33 21.21
N SER A 123 -0.77 -2.29 20.77
CA SER A 123 0.47 -2.66 21.45
C SER A 123 1.67 -1.79 21.05
N ALA A 124 1.48 -0.84 20.14
CA ALA A 124 2.57 -0.05 19.56
C ALA A 124 2.88 1.26 20.31
N GLU A 125 2.19 1.56 21.42
CA GLU A 125 2.40 2.78 22.22
C GLU A 125 2.42 4.07 21.37
N LEU A 126 1.42 4.22 20.49
CA LEU A 126 1.34 5.32 19.55
C LEU A 126 0.90 6.63 20.21
N PRO A 127 1.34 7.79 19.69
CA PRO A 127 0.73 9.06 20.03
C PRO A 127 -0.77 9.04 19.77
N LYS A 128 -1.54 9.75 20.61
CA LYS A 128 -3.02 9.78 20.52
C LYS A 128 -3.55 10.09 19.12
N LYS A 129 -2.88 10.97 18.39
CA LYS A 129 -3.21 11.31 17.00
C LYS A 129 -3.17 10.10 16.09
N GLN A 130 -2.10 9.31 16.17
CA GLN A 130 -1.93 8.11 15.36
C GLN A 130 -2.85 6.96 15.84
N GLU A 131 -3.11 6.87 17.14
CA GLU A 131 -4.06 5.88 17.68
C GLU A 131 -5.47 6.11 17.10
N GLU A 132 -5.97 7.35 17.08
CA GLU A 132 -7.29 7.67 16.52
C GLU A 132 -7.31 7.46 14.99
N LEU A 133 -6.22 7.78 14.30
CA LEU A 133 -6.06 7.47 12.88
C LEU A 133 -6.29 5.98 12.61
N LEU A 134 -5.61 5.12 13.37
CA LEU A 134 -5.70 3.67 13.15
C LEU A 134 -7.03 3.08 13.65
N ASN A 135 -7.64 3.64 14.70
CA ASN A 135 -9.00 3.29 15.11
C ASN A 135 -10.02 3.57 14.00
N PHE A 136 -9.96 4.77 13.38
CA PHE A 136 -10.80 5.13 12.25
C PHE A 136 -10.55 4.23 11.05
N THR A 137 -9.27 4.03 10.67
CA THR A 137 -8.85 3.16 9.57
C THR A 137 -9.41 1.74 9.72
N LYS A 138 -9.27 1.15 10.90
CA LYS A 138 -9.80 -0.18 11.22
C LYS A 138 -11.31 -0.25 11.07
N LYS A 139 -12.03 0.71 11.68
CA LYS A 139 -13.49 0.77 11.60
C LYS A 139 -13.97 0.92 10.17
N LEU A 140 -13.39 1.86 9.40
CA LEU A 140 -13.75 2.09 8.00
C LEU A 140 -13.47 0.86 7.12
N THR A 141 -12.42 0.10 7.44
CA THR A 141 -12.11 -1.14 6.70
C THR A 141 -13.12 -2.25 6.94
N LYS A 142 -13.56 -2.43 8.20
CA LYS A 142 -14.43 -3.54 8.61
C LYS A 142 -15.90 -3.24 8.38
N ASP A 143 -16.34 -2.07 8.81
CA ASP A 143 -17.75 -1.70 8.91
C ASP A 143 -17.96 -0.27 8.36
N PRO A 144 -17.79 -0.06 7.04
CA PRO A 144 -17.86 1.29 6.46
C PRO A 144 -19.23 1.96 6.65
N SER A 145 -20.31 1.18 6.78
CA SER A 145 -21.66 1.69 7.05
C SER A 145 -21.82 2.28 8.46
N GLU A 146 -20.94 1.93 9.40
CA GLU A 146 -20.98 2.38 10.78
C GLU A 146 -20.15 3.65 11.02
N ILE A 147 -19.51 4.21 9.98
CA ILE A 147 -18.79 5.47 10.07
C ILE A 147 -19.78 6.63 10.16
N GLY A 148 -19.70 7.37 11.28
CA GLY A 148 -20.55 8.51 11.56
C GLY A 148 -19.79 9.79 11.86
N GLU A 149 -20.54 10.85 12.22
CA GLU A 149 -19.94 12.15 12.57
C GLU A 149 -19.04 12.06 13.81
N ASN A 150 -19.41 11.24 14.79
CA ASN A 150 -18.59 11.05 15.98
C ASN A 150 -17.19 10.49 15.66
N ASP A 151 -17.07 9.63 14.63
CA ASP A 151 -15.76 9.09 14.21
C ASP A 151 -14.92 10.18 13.54
N ARG A 152 -15.52 11.01 12.70
CA ARG A 152 -14.84 12.16 12.08
C ARG A 152 -14.44 13.21 13.11
N GLN A 153 -15.31 13.47 14.09
CA GLN A 153 -15.01 14.43 15.14
C GLN A 153 -13.80 14.01 15.98
N LYS A 154 -13.65 12.73 16.33
CA LYS A 154 -12.46 12.23 17.02
C LYS A 154 -11.15 12.50 16.25
N LEU A 155 -11.17 12.42 14.92
CA LEU A 155 -10.02 12.78 14.11
C LEU A 155 -9.75 14.30 14.15
N ARG A 156 -10.79 15.13 14.10
CA ARG A 156 -10.63 16.60 14.23
C ARG A 156 -10.09 16.98 15.60
N ASP A 157 -10.56 16.34 16.67
CA ASP A 157 -10.15 16.60 18.05
C ASP A 157 -8.65 16.33 18.28
N VAL A 158 -8.04 15.44 17.47
CA VAL A 158 -6.59 15.18 17.49
C VAL A 158 -5.82 15.92 16.40
N GLY A 159 -6.48 16.86 15.70
CA GLY A 159 -5.86 17.81 14.79
C GLY A 159 -5.80 17.41 13.32
N TYR A 160 -6.61 16.45 12.87
CA TYR A 160 -6.82 16.22 11.43
C TYR A 160 -7.89 17.16 10.88
N THR A 161 -7.63 17.71 9.69
CA THR A 161 -8.60 18.50 8.93
C THR A 161 -9.58 17.62 8.15
N ASP A 162 -10.66 18.19 7.62
CA ASP A 162 -11.57 17.46 6.74
C ASP A 162 -10.87 16.98 5.45
N ARG A 163 -9.86 17.73 4.98
CA ARG A 163 -9.02 17.26 3.86
C ARG A 163 -8.20 16.04 4.25
N ASP A 164 -7.63 15.99 5.46
CA ASP A 164 -6.90 14.82 5.93
C ASP A 164 -7.84 13.63 6.09
N ILE A 165 -9.06 13.82 6.58
CA ILE A 165 -10.08 12.75 6.68
C ILE A 165 -10.45 12.21 5.30
N TRP A 166 -10.54 13.06 4.28
CA TRP A 166 -10.71 12.63 2.89
C TRP A 166 -9.54 11.77 2.44
N ASP A 167 -8.29 12.24 2.63
CA ASP A 167 -7.09 11.51 2.23
C ASP A 167 -6.96 10.17 2.97
N ILE A 168 -7.23 10.12 4.28
CA ILE A 168 -7.31 8.89 5.08
C ILE A 168 -8.29 7.91 4.44
N SER A 169 -9.52 8.38 4.16
CA SER A 169 -10.57 7.53 3.58
C SER A 169 -10.23 7.02 2.19
N ALA A 170 -9.59 7.85 1.36
CA ALA A 170 -9.15 7.47 0.02
C ALA A 170 -8.01 6.43 0.07
N ILE A 171 -7.04 6.57 1.01
CA ILE A 171 -5.98 5.59 1.23
C ILE A 171 -6.56 4.26 1.72
N VAL A 172 -7.50 4.28 2.65
CA VAL A 172 -8.23 3.07 3.09
C VAL A 172 -8.91 2.39 1.89
N GLY A 173 -9.59 3.15 1.02
CA GLY A 173 -10.23 2.63 -0.19
C GLY A 173 -9.23 1.98 -1.15
N LEU A 174 -8.09 2.64 -1.40
CA LEU A 174 -7.02 2.13 -2.25
C LEU A 174 -6.49 0.78 -1.74
N PHE A 175 -6.19 0.68 -0.43
CA PHE A 175 -5.66 -0.57 0.12
C PHE A 175 -6.72 -1.66 0.24
N ASN A 176 -7.97 -1.33 0.46
CA ASN A 176 -9.05 -2.32 0.37
C ASN A 176 -9.17 -2.94 -1.03
N MET A 177 -8.96 -2.14 -2.09
CA MET A 177 -8.91 -2.64 -3.47
C MET A 177 -7.68 -3.52 -3.69
N THR A 178 -6.48 -3.03 -3.38
CA THR A 178 -5.22 -3.74 -3.67
C THR A 178 -5.05 -5.00 -2.83
N ASN A 179 -5.50 -5.01 -1.57
CA ASN A 179 -5.50 -6.21 -0.74
C ASN A 179 -6.34 -7.33 -1.34
N ARG A 180 -7.54 -7.01 -1.85
CA ARG A 180 -8.42 -7.98 -2.50
C ARG A 180 -7.80 -8.53 -3.78
N LEU A 181 -7.19 -7.66 -4.59
CA LEU A 181 -6.48 -8.09 -5.80
C LEU A 181 -5.32 -9.01 -5.45
N ALA A 182 -4.46 -8.62 -4.52
CA ALA A 182 -3.29 -9.40 -4.12
C ALA A 182 -3.70 -10.76 -3.54
N SER A 183 -4.74 -10.80 -2.69
CA SER A 183 -5.25 -12.04 -2.09
C SER A 183 -5.93 -12.95 -3.13
N ALA A 184 -6.77 -12.39 -3.99
CA ALA A 184 -7.48 -13.17 -5.03
C ALA A 184 -6.55 -13.77 -6.09
N THR A 185 -5.38 -13.18 -6.28
CA THR A 185 -4.37 -13.63 -7.26
C THR A 185 -3.20 -14.38 -6.63
N GLU A 186 -3.23 -14.58 -5.30
CA GLU A 186 -2.13 -15.17 -4.53
C GLU A 186 -0.78 -14.52 -4.88
N MET A 187 -0.76 -13.17 -4.86
CA MET A 187 0.43 -12.40 -5.18
C MET A 187 1.50 -12.56 -4.10
N GLU A 188 2.72 -12.94 -4.51
CA GLU A 188 3.85 -13.11 -3.60
C GLU A 188 4.61 -11.80 -3.40
N PRO A 189 5.01 -11.44 -2.16
CA PRO A 189 5.85 -10.28 -1.93
C PRO A 189 7.27 -10.48 -2.46
N ASN A 190 7.92 -9.37 -2.86
CA ASN A 190 9.34 -9.41 -3.20
C ASN A 190 10.17 -9.76 -1.96
N ASN A 191 11.15 -10.65 -2.11
CA ASN A 191 12.07 -11.04 -1.02
C ASN A 191 12.83 -9.83 -0.42
N ASN A 192 13.06 -8.80 -1.22
CA ASN A 192 13.70 -7.55 -0.79
C ASN A 192 13.03 -6.92 0.43
N TYR A 193 11.69 -6.95 0.50
CA TYR A 193 10.94 -6.35 1.60
C TYR A 193 11.21 -7.00 2.97
N HIS A 194 11.53 -8.30 2.99
CA HIS A 194 11.76 -9.03 4.24
C HIS A 194 12.99 -8.54 5.00
N ASN A 195 14.01 -8.05 4.27
CA ASN A 195 15.27 -7.61 4.84
C ASN A 195 15.42 -6.09 4.96
N LEU A 196 14.44 -5.33 4.42
CA LEU A 196 14.50 -3.88 4.41
C LEU A 196 14.28 -3.33 5.83
N ALA A 197 15.21 -2.44 6.28
CA ALA A 197 15.16 -1.76 7.58
C ALA A 197 14.98 -2.71 8.79
N ARG A 198 15.74 -3.81 8.79
CA ARG A 198 15.86 -4.75 9.94
C ARG A 198 17.19 -4.60 10.63
#